data_e76787003bf012a653853c780075f21e
#
_entry.id   e76787003bf012a653853c780075f21e
#
_cell.length_a   1.000
_cell.length_b   1.000
_cell.length_c   1.000
_cell.angle_alpha   90.00
_cell.angle_beta   90.00
_cell.angle_gamma   90.00
#
_symmetry.space_group_name_H-M   'P 1'
#
loop_
_entity.id
_entity.type
_entity.pdbx_description
1 polymer ?
#
loop_
_entity_poly.entity_id
_entity_poly.type
_entity_poly.pdbx_seq_one_letter_code
_entity_poly.pdbx_strand_id
1 'polypeptide(L)'
;MIHIENLSKTYATPHGEFQALRGINLHIAQGEVFGIIGPSGAGKSTLVQCINLLERPNQGTIAIGGQQLTGLNEAQLREQRRRIGMVFQGFNLLSRRTVYGNVALPLEIAGVAKAEIPARVERLLALVGLEHLRDRYPSQISGGQKQRVGIARALANNPDVLLSDEATSALDPETTHNILALLRDINRKTGVTVVMITHQMEVVREVCDRVAVLSQGEVVEVGSTREVFAQPRHDVTRGMVSAATASDLTDATLAAVKERIAALAAAKPGQAVRLLRLSLTGTDASGSFLSDLSKQYSLDVGLVQARVEDIQGVAVGTMFVLAQGAPAAVKDAIAALTARDITVEEIAHESATDRSAYYVAA
;
A
#
# COMPACT_ATOMS: atom_id res chain seq x y z
N MET A 1 -8.49 -11.33 12.71
CA MET A 1 -7.23 -11.92 13.19
C MET A 1 -6.48 -10.98 14.12
N ILE A 2 -6.20 -9.74 13.70
CA ILE A 2 -5.60 -8.69 14.54
C ILE A 2 -6.66 -7.65 14.83
N HIS A 3 -6.86 -7.31 16.09
CA HIS A 3 -7.78 -6.26 16.55
C HIS A 3 -6.99 -5.24 17.35
N ILE A 4 -7.10 -3.99 16.98
CA ILE A 4 -6.47 -2.84 17.63
C ILE A 4 -7.57 -1.85 17.99
N GLU A 5 -7.66 -1.45 19.25
CA GLU A 5 -8.70 -0.55 19.73
C GLU A 5 -8.07 0.60 20.54
N ASN A 6 -8.37 1.83 20.11
CA ASN A 6 -7.95 3.09 20.74
C ASN A 6 -6.46 3.17 21.08
N LEU A 7 -5.60 2.59 20.21
CA LEU A 7 -4.18 2.47 20.46
C LEU A 7 -3.49 3.82 20.37
N SER A 8 -2.81 4.23 21.44
CA SER A 8 -2.03 5.46 21.48
C SER A 8 -0.64 5.20 22.01
N LYS A 9 0.35 5.88 21.42
CA LYS A 9 1.75 5.81 21.83
C LYS A 9 2.37 7.20 21.85
N THR A 10 2.96 7.56 22.99
CA THR A 10 3.70 8.80 23.20
C THR A 10 5.12 8.48 23.64
N TYR A 11 6.08 9.20 23.11
CA TYR A 11 7.47 9.15 23.49
C TYR A 11 7.88 10.42 24.22
N ALA A 12 8.61 10.31 25.30
CA ALA A 12 9.29 11.44 25.92
C ALA A 12 10.51 11.83 25.08
N THR A 13 10.60 13.10 24.71
CA THR A 13 11.75 13.65 23.96
C THR A 13 12.36 14.83 24.71
N PRO A 14 13.60 15.24 24.40
CA PRO A 14 14.21 16.42 25.01
C PRO A 14 13.42 17.73 24.82
N HIS A 15 12.52 17.76 23.81
CA HIS A 15 11.71 18.94 23.46
C HIS A 15 10.25 18.80 23.90
N GLY A 16 9.91 17.82 24.73
CA GLY A 16 8.55 17.55 25.20
C GLY A 16 8.05 16.16 24.78
N GLU A 17 6.74 15.94 24.87
CA GLU A 17 6.12 14.69 24.47
C GLU A 17 5.83 14.68 22.97
N PHE A 18 6.13 13.56 22.31
CA PHE A 18 5.79 13.29 20.93
C PHE A 18 4.80 12.14 20.83
N GLN A 19 3.58 12.43 20.43
CA GLN A 19 2.54 11.43 20.24
C GLN A 19 2.64 10.82 18.84
N ALA A 20 3.20 9.61 18.78
CA ALA A 20 3.44 8.89 17.54
C ALA A 20 2.22 8.14 17.01
N LEU A 21 1.30 7.72 17.90
CA LEU A 21 0.03 7.09 17.54
C LEU A 21 -1.11 7.70 18.36
N ARG A 22 -2.26 7.93 17.70
CA ARG A 22 -3.41 8.66 18.27
C ARG A 22 -4.71 7.89 18.03
N GLY A 23 -5.13 7.11 19.04
CA GLY A 23 -6.42 6.41 19.01
C GLY A 23 -6.62 5.49 17.80
N ILE A 24 -5.60 4.75 17.38
CA ILE A 24 -5.67 3.85 16.25
C ILE A 24 -6.70 2.76 16.51
N ASN A 25 -7.63 2.60 15.57
CA ASN A 25 -8.58 1.50 15.51
C ASN A 25 -8.40 0.76 14.19
N LEU A 26 -8.08 -0.55 14.24
CA LEU A 26 -7.79 -1.33 13.05
C LEU A 26 -8.18 -2.79 13.23
N HIS A 27 -8.79 -3.36 12.20
CA HIS A 27 -9.11 -4.78 12.13
C HIS A 27 -8.52 -5.40 10.88
N ILE A 28 -7.72 -6.48 11.07
CA ILE A 28 -7.08 -7.25 10.00
C ILE A 28 -7.65 -8.68 10.06
N ALA A 29 -8.16 -9.18 8.94
CA ALA A 29 -8.75 -10.50 8.85
C ALA A 29 -7.69 -11.61 8.85
N GLN A 30 -8.10 -12.85 9.10
CA GLN A 30 -7.19 -13.99 9.03
C GLN A 30 -6.86 -14.33 7.58
N GLY A 31 -5.58 -14.61 7.31
CA GLY A 31 -5.10 -14.94 5.97
C GLY A 31 -5.04 -13.76 5.00
N GLU A 32 -5.34 -12.55 5.47
CA GLU A 32 -5.28 -11.32 4.68
C GLU A 32 -3.82 -10.84 4.50
N VAL A 33 -3.51 -10.27 3.35
CA VAL A 33 -2.31 -9.46 3.15
C VAL A 33 -2.72 -7.99 3.30
N PHE A 34 -2.35 -7.38 4.41
CA PHE A 34 -2.77 -6.04 4.80
C PHE A 34 -1.61 -5.05 4.72
N GLY A 35 -1.81 -3.95 3.97
CA GLY A 35 -0.83 -2.87 3.84
C GLY A 35 -1.03 -1.77 4.88
N ILE A 36 0.05 -1.24 5.44
CA ILE A 36 0.07 -0.02 6.24
C ILE A 36 0.97 0.97 5.53
N ILE A 37 0.39 2.03 5.00
CA ILE A 37 1.09 3.05 4.22
C ILE A 37 0.97 4.43 4.86
N GLY A 38 1.70 5.38 4.34
CA GLY A 38 1.66 6.78 4.78
C GLY A 38 3.00 7.47 4.59
N PRO A 39 3.06 8.79 4.69
CA PRO A 39 4.30 9.56 4.58
C PRO A 39 5.33 9.16 5.65
N SER A 40 6.58 9.61 5.45
CA SER A 40 7.62 9.43 6.47
C SER A 40 7.20 10.11 7.77
N GLY A 41 7.45 9.46 8.91
CA GLY A 41 7.04 9.98 10.22
C GLY A 41 5.55 9.79 10.58
N ALA A 42 4.74 9.15 9.74
CA ALA A 42 3.31 8.93 10.01
C ALA A 42 3.00 7.99 11.19
N GLY A 43 4.00 7.28 11.74
CA GLY A 43 3.83 6.34 12.86
C GLY A 43 3.81 4.86 12.48
N LYS A 44 4.04 4.52 11.20
CA LYS A 44 3.94 3.14 10.69
C LYS A 44 4.80 2.13 11.45
N SER A 45 6.10 2.39 11.59
CA SER A 45 7.02 1.49 12.30
C SER A 45 6.68 1.40 13.79
N THR A 46 6.23 2.50 14.42
CA THR A 46 5.73 2.48 15.80
C THR A 46 4.50 1.57 15.92
N LEU A 47 3.58 1.63 14.96
CA LEU A 47 2.38 0.76 14.96
C LEU A 47 2.77 -0.72 14.91
N VAL A 48 3.69 -1.11 14.01
CA VAL A 48 4.15 -2.52 13.93
C VAL A 48 4.91 -2.95 15.17
N GLN A 49 5.74 -2.08 15.75
CA GLN A 49 6.40 -2.36 17.01
C GLN A 49 5.40 -2.53 18.18
N CYS A 50 4.28 -1.80 18.15
CA CYS A 50 3.19 -2.00 19.09
C CYS A 50 2.44 -3.32 18.83
N ILE A 51 2.18 -3.70 17.57
CA ILE A 51 1.52 -4.97 17.22
C ILE A 51 2.31 -6.15 17.78
N ASN A 52 3.64 -6.12 17.70
CA ASN A 52 4.54 -7.13 18.26
C ASN A 52 4.88 -6.89 19.75
N LEU A 53 4.35 -5.82 20.35
CA LEU A 53 4.68 -5.34 21.70
C LEU A 53 6.19 -5.21 21.98
N LEU A 54 6.99 -4.95 20.94
CA LEU A 54 8.36 -4.47 21.13
C LEU A 54 8.33 -3.06 21.75
N GLU A 55 7.33 -2.27 21.37
CA GLU A 55 6.93 -1.03 22.03
C GLU A 55 5.58 -1.22 22.70
N ARG A 56 5.51 -0.96 24.01
CA ARG A 56 4.22 -0.98 24.71
C ARG A 56 3.45 0.29 24.45
N PRO A 57 2.17 0.21 24.04
CA PRO A 57 1.32 1.39 23.92
C PRO A 57 1.07 2.03 25.29
N ASN A 58 0.76 3.32 25.30
CA ASN A 58 0.35 4.03 26.51
C ASN A 58 -1.14 3.80 26.82
N GLN A 59 -1.96 3.63 25.76
CA GLN A 59 -3.40 3.37 25.87
C GLN A 59 -3.85 2.39 24.78
N GLY A 60 -5.02 1.81 24.98
CA GLY A 60 -5.67 0.93 24.02
C GLY A 60 -5.25 -0.53 24.16
N THR A 61 -5.80 -1.37 23.31
CA THR A 61 -5.61 -2.80 23.34
C THR A 61 -5.19 -3.37 21.99
N ILE A 62 -4.44 -4.46 22.03
CA ILE A 62 -4.06 -5.25 20.86
C ILE A 62 -4.39 -6.71 21.17
N ALA A 63 -5.16 -7.35 20.28
CA ALA A 63 -5.46 -8.77 20.33
C ALA A 63 -5.07 -9.45 19.01
N ILE A 64 -4.46 -10.64 19.10
CA ILE A 64 -4.09 -11.47 17.95
C ILE A 64 -4.66 -12.87 18.15
N GLY A 65 -5.41 -13.38 17.18
CA GLY A 65 -6.03 -14.71 17.28
C GLY A 65 -6.96 -14.86 18.48
N GLY A 66 -7.64 -13.78 18.89
CA GLY A 66 -8.50 -13.73 20.06
C GLY A 66 -7.79 -13.55 21.40
N GLN A 67 -6.45 -13.60 21.43
CA GLN A 67 -5.66 -13.39 22.64
C GLN A 67 -5.27 -11.90 22.75
N GLN A 68 -5.69 -11.23 23.83
CA GLN A 68 -5.24 -9.88 24.14
C GLN A 68 -3.78 -9.89 24.59
N LEU A 69 -2.93 -9.10 23.92
CA LEU A 69 -1.49 -9.06 24.18
C LEU A 69 -1.09 -7.98 25.18
N THR A 70 -1.79 -6.85 25.20
CA THR A 70 -1.43 -5.66 26.00
C THR A 70 -1.40 -5.89 27.50
N GLY A 71 -2.14 -6.88 28.01
CA GLY A 71 -2.16 -7.26 29.44
C GLY A 71 -1.17 -8.36 29.84
N LEU A 72 -0.41 -8.92 28.90
CA LEU A 72 0.48 -10.05 29.16
C LEU A 72 1.78 -9.62 29.87
N ASN A 73 2.28 -10.49 30.74
CA ASN A 73 3.62 -10.37 31.31
C ASN A 73 4.69 -10.81 30.28
N GLU A 74 5.96 -10.54 30.54
CA GLU A 74 7.05 -10.82 29.60
C GLU A 74 7.23 -12.32 29.27
N ALA A 75 6.91 -13.23 30.16
CA ALA A 75 6.99 -14.67 29.88
C ALA A 75 5.88 -15.09 28.89
N GLN A 76 4.66 -14.62 29.13
CA GLN A 76 3.52 -14.85 28.24
C GLN A 76 3.73 -14.17 26.86
N LEU A 77 4.29 -12.95 26.84
CA LEU A 77 4.62 -12.26 25.58
C LEU A 77 5.67 -13.01 24.76
N ARG A 78 6.70 -13.57 25.39
CA ARG A 78 7.69 -14.39 24.69
C ARG A 78 7.04 -15.57 23.97
N GLU A 79 6.06 -16.20 24.60
CA GLU A 79 5.32 -17.30 23.97
C GLU A 79 4.46 -16.81 22.80
N GLN A 80 3.73 -15.71 22.97
CA GLN A 80 2.92 -15.13 21.89
C GLN A 80 3.78 -14.63 20.72
N ARG A 81 4.94 -14.03 20.99
CA ARG A 81 5.88 -13.59 19.92
C ARG A 81 6.41 -14.73 19.07
N ARG A 82 6.38 -16.00 19.53
CA ARG A 82 6.70 -17.16 18.66
C ARG A 82 5.68 -17.35 17.53
N ARG A 83 4.44 -16.88 17.75
CA ARG A 83 3.36 -16.92 16.75
C ARG A 83 3.36 -15.69 15.81
N ILE A 84 4.32 -14.79 15.98
CA ILE A 84 4.48 -13.58 15.17
C ILE A 84 5.86 -13.64 14.52
N GLY A 85 5.92 -13.84 13.21
CA GLY A 85 7.14 -13.71 12.43
C GLY A 85 7.43 -12.26 12.11
N MET A 86 8.70 -11.87 12.03
CA MET A 86 9.08 -10.53 11.63
C MET A 86 10.17 -10.54 10.56
N VAL A 87 9.92 -9.83 9.47
CA VAL A 87 10.84 -9.58 8.37
C VAL A 87 11.26 -8.12 8.42
N PHE A 88 12.55 -7.86 8.49
CA PHE A 88 13.13 -6.54 8.71
C PHE A 88 13.71 -5.96 7.42
N GLN A 89 13.72 -4.65 7.28
CA GLN A 89 14.34 -3.91 6.20
C GLN A 89 15.83 -4.23 6.06
N GLY A 90 16.57 -4.28 7.16
CA GLY A 90 18.01 -4.55 7.19
C GLY A 90 18.39 -6.03 7.23
N PHE A 91 17.47 -6.96 6.88
CA PHE A 91 17.61 -8.42 6.96
C PHE A 91 17.87 -8.97 8.37
N ASN A 92 18.64 -8.30 9.20
CA ASN A 92 19.02 -8.67 10.58
C ASN A 92 19.51 -10.11 10.70
N LEU A 93 20.31 -10.58 9.72
CA LEU A 93 20.91 -11.90 9.75
C LEU A 93 22.15 -11.92 10.65
N LEU A 94 22.33 -13.01 11.36
CA LEU A 94 23.51 -13.25 12.16
C LEU A 94 24.68 -13.59 11.22
N SER A 95 25.66 -12.70 11.11
CA SER A 95 26.80 -12.81 10.18
C SER A 95 27.69 -14.03 10.43
N ARG A 96 27.73 -14.50 11.69
CA ARG A 96 28.52 -15.66 12.11
C ARG A 96 27.76 -17.00 12.01
N ARG A 97 26.51 -16.99 11.53
CA ARG A 97 25.72 -18.19 11.24
C ARG A 97 25.52 -18.34 9.74
N THR A 98 25.51 -19.57 9.26
CA THR A 98 25.16 -19.89 7.88
C THR A 98 23.69 -19.58 7.61
N VAL A 99 23.24 -19.69 6.36
CA VAL A 99 21.82 -19.62 5.96
C VAL A 99 21.00 -20.61 6.80
N TYR A 100 21.43 -21.88 6.86
CA TYR A 100 20.80 -22.89 7.72
C TYR A 100 20.73 -22.43 9.19
N GLY A 101 21.84 -21.95 9.75
CA GLY A 101 21.90 -21.53 11.16
C GLY A 101 21.03 -20.31 11.48
N ASN A 102 20.82 -19.41 10.51
CA ASN A 102 19.89 -18.28 10.67
C ASN A 102 18.43 -18.76 10.72
N VAL A 103 18.05 -19.72 9.88
CA VAL A 103 16.68 -20.27 9.84
C VAL A 103 16.43 -21.19 11.04
N ALA A 104 17.43 -21.93 11.50
CA ALA A 104 17.33 -22.81 12.68
C ALA A 104 17.16 -22.05 14.01
N LEU A 105 17.67 -20.81 14.10
CA LEU A 105 17.75 -20.07 15.35
C LEU A 105 16.41 -19.94 16.09
N PRO A 106 15.29 -19.55 15.46
CA PRO A 106 14.01 -19.45 16.16
C PRO A 106 13.54 -20.81 16.73
N LEU A 107 13.83 -21.91 16.04
CA LEU A 107 13.50 -23.27 16.50
C LEU A 107 14.35 -23.68 17.70
N GLU A 108 15.64 -23.34 17.69
CA GLU A 108 16.55 -23.55 18.82
C GLU A 108 16.07 -22.79 20.07
N ILE A 109 15.70 -21.49 19.90
CA ILE A 109 15.18 -20.64 20.98
C ILE A 109 13.83 -21.15 21.50
N ALA A 110 12.99 -21.68 20.60
CA ALA A 110 11.70 -22.26 20.97
C ALA A 110 11.82 -23.61 21.69
N GLY A 111 13.03 -24.21 21.76
CA GLY A 111 13.25 -25.49 22.41
C GLY A 111 12.76 -26.70 21.59
N VAL A 112 12.65 -26.55 20.27
CA VAL A 112 12.29 -27.66 19.35
C VAL A 112 13.35 -28.77 19.46
N ALA A 113 12.89 -30.03 19.49
CA ALA A 113 13.79 -31.19 19.58
C ALA A 113 14.86 -31.14 18.45
N LYS A 114 16.13 -31.32 18.84
CA LYS A 114 17.27 -31.23 17.90
C LYS A 114 17.10 -32.11 16.64
N ALA A 115 16.44 -33.26 16.78
CA ALA A 115 16.18 -34.19 15.68
C ALA A 115 15.15 -33.65 14.67
N GLU A 116 14.28 -32.72 15.05
CA GLU A 116 13.23 -32.17 14.18
C GLU A 116 13.71 -30.93 13.39
N ILE A 117 14.69 -30.19 13.94
CA ILE A 117 15.17 -28.94 13.37
C ILE A 117 15.62 -29.10 11.91
N PRO A 118 16.44 -30.12 11.53
CA PRO A 118 16.91 -30.24 10.16
C PRO A 118 15.78 -30.33 9.15
N ALA A 119 14.80 -31.22 9.39
CA ALA A 119 13.68 -31.39 8.47
C ALA A 119 12.80 -30.14 8.33
N ARG A 120 12.65 -29.34 9.39
CA ARG A 120 11.92 -28.06 9.35
C ARG A 120 12.70 -27.02 8.55
N VAL A 121 14.00 -26.89 8.79
CA VAL A 121 14.85 -25.92 8.08
C VAL A 121 14.92 -26.25 6.58
N GLU A 122 15.11 -27.51 6.22
CA GLU A 122 15.15 -27.91 4.81
C GLU A 122 13.85 -27.56 4.07
N ARG A 123 12.69 -27.82 4.68
CA ARG A 123 11.40 -27.44 4.10
C ARG A 123 11.26 -25.91 3.92
N LEU A 124 11.77 -25.12 4.87
CA LEU A 124 11.73 -23.66 4.77
C LEU A 124 12.70 -23.14 3.71
N LEU A 125 13.89 -23.74 3.60
CA LEU A 125 14.83 -23.38 2.54
C LEU A 125 14.27 -23.73 1.16
N ALA A 126 13.63 -24.88 1.01
CA ALA A 126 12.92 -25.27 -0.22
C ALA A 126 11.78 -24.27 -0.56
N LEU A 127 11.00 -23.87 0.46
CA LEU A 127 9.91 -22.90 0.27
C LEU A 127 10.39 -21.56 -0.30
N VAL A 128 11.60 -21.13 0.07
CA VAL A 128 12.17 -19.86 -0.40
C VAL A 128 13.20 -20.04 -1.54
N GLY A 129 13.46 -21.29 -2.01
CA GLY A 129 14.36 -21.63 -3.11
C GLY A 129 15.85 -21.45 -2.77
N LEU A 130 16.26 -21.75 -1.54
CA LEU A 130 17.63 -21.52 -1.05
C LEU A 130 18.34 -22.80 -0.56
N GLU A 131 17.90 -24.01 -0.92
CA GLU A 131 18.49 -25.28 -0.48
C GLU A 131 19.99 -25.36 -0.80
N HIS A 132 20.36 -24.88 -1.99
CA HIS A 132 21.72 -24.90 -2.50
C HIS A 132 22.66 -23.91 -1.79
N LEU A 133 22.12 -23.00 -0.95
CA LEU A 133 22.87 -21.99 -0.21
C LEU A 133 22.92 -22.26 1.30
N ARG A 134 22.43 -23.42 1.76
CA ARG A 134 22.27 -23.73 3.20
C ARG A 134 23.52 -23.47 4.03
N ASP A 135 24.70 -23.81 3.51
CA ASP A 135 25.98 -23.73 4.21
C ASP A 135 26.73 -22.40 3.95
N ARG A 136 26.15 -21.50 3.15
CA ARG A 136 26.72 -20.17 2.89
C ARG A 136 26.46 -19.22 4.06
N TYR A 137 27.35 -18.24 4.23
CA TYR A 137 27.21 -17.17 5.20
C TYR A 137 26.53 -15.95 4.55
N PRO A 138 25.93 -15.05 5.34
CA PRO A 138 25.29 -13.84 4.81
C PRO A 138 26.18 -12.98 3.93
N SER A 139 27.49 -12.94 4.16
CA SER A 139 28.46 -12.23 3.33
C SER A 139 28.66 -12.82 1.92
N GLN A 140 28.18 -14.04 1.68
CA GLN A 140 28.37 -14.80 0.45
C GLN A 140 27.12 -14.85 -0.43
N ILE A 141 26.06 -14.16 -0.04
CA ILE A 141 24.76 -14.18 -0.72
C ILE A 141 24.28 -12.76 -1.04
N SER A 142 23.45 -12.62 -2.10
CA SER A 142 22.90 -11.34 -2.54
C SER A 142 21.86 -10.75 -1.56
N GLY A 143 21.49 -9.49 -1.75
CA GLY A 143 20.44 -8.81 -0.95
C GLY A 143 19.11 -9.55 -1.00
N GLY A 144 18.63 -9.93 -2.18
CA GLY A 144 17.39 -10.70 -2.33
C GLY A 144 17.46 -12.08 -1.68
N GLN A 145 18.62 -12.76 -1.75
CA GLN A 145 18.83 -14.02 -1.04
C GLN A 145 18.83 -13.83 0.48
N LYS A 146 19.45 -12.76 1.00
CA LYS A 146 19.37 -12.41 2.44
C LYS A 146 17.93 -12.20 2.88
N GLN A 147 17.11 -11.52 2.06
CA GLN A 147 15.71 -11.30 2.34
C GLN A 147 14.92 -12.62 2.39
N ARG A 148 15.16 -13.52 1.44
CA ARG A 148 14.55 -14.86 1.46
C ARG A 148 14.94 -15.67 2.71
N VAL A 149 16.18 -15.55 3.19
CA VAL A 149 16.61 -16.15 4.48
C VAL A 149 15.84 -15.52 5.65
N GLY A 150 15.67 -14.18 5.64
CA GLY A 150 14.88 -13.46 6.63
C GLY A 150 13.43 -13.93 6.69
N ILE A 151 12.81 -14.16 5.53
CA ILE A 151 11.44 -14.71 5.41
C ILE A 151 11.39 -16.13 5.95
N ALA A 152 12.30 -17.03 5.54
CA ALA A 152 12.36 -18.41 6.02
C ALA A 152 12.53 -18.46 7.56
N ARG A 153 13.40 -17.61 8.11
CA ARG A 153 13.59 -17.47 9.56
C ARG A 153 12.32 -17.01 10.27
N ALA A 154 11.62 -16.03 9.71
CA ALA A 154 10.37 -15.51 10.29
C ALA A 154 9.25 -16.56 10.31
N LEU A 155 9.26 -17.50 9.36
CA LEU A 155 8.29 -18.59 9.25
C LEU A 155 8.65 -19.83 10.10
N ALA A 156 9.83 -19.88 10.71
CA ALA A 156 10.36 -21.09 11.34
C ALA A 156 9.44 -21.69 12.43
N ASN A 157 8.77 -20.85 13.20
CA ASN A 157 7.84 -21.28 14.26
C ASN A 157 6.39 -21.45 13.78
N ASN A 158 6.12 -21.51 12.47
CA ASN A 158 4.77 -21.54 11.89
C ASN A 158 3.89 -20.42 12.47
N PRO A 159 4.24 -19.15 12.26
CA PRO A 159 3.52 -18.03 12.85
C PRO A 159 2.12 -17.88 12.24
N ASP A 160 1.19 -17.33 13.04
CA ASP A 160 -0.15 -16.94 12.54
C ASP A 160 -0.11 -15.59 11.81
N VAL A 161 0.87 -14.75 12.18
CA VAL A 161 1.07 -13.39 11.63
C VAL A 161 2.51 -13.22 11.19
N LEU A 162 2.69 -12.66 10.01
CA LEU A 162 3.99 -12.22 9.49
C LEU A 162 3.98 -10.69 9.37
N LEU A 163 4.78 -10.02 10.16
CA LEU A 163 5.00 -8.58 10.08
C LEU A 163 6.17 -8.30 9.14
N SER A 164 5.98 -7.42 8.17
CA SER A 164 7.00 -7.04 7.18
C SER A 164 7.23 -5.53 7.26
N ASP A 165 8.38 -5.13 7.80
CA ASP A 165 8.76 -3.73 7.94
C ASP A 165 9.72 -3.33 6.82
N GLU A 166 9.19 -2.62 5.81
CA GLU A 166 9.93 -2.14 4.62
C GLU A 166 10.86 -3.17 3.98
N ALA A 167 10.42 -4.44 3.93
CA ALA A 167 11.24 -5.60 3.56
C ALA A 167 11.79 -5.55 2.12
N THR A 168 11.34 -4.64 1.28
CA THR A 168 11.76 -4.51 -0.12
C THR A 168 12.46 -3.20 -0.46
N SER A 169 12.51 -2.24 0.47
CA SER A 169 13.02 -0.87 0.20
C SER A 169 14.51 -0.81 -0.17
N ALA A 170 15.30 -1.83 0.19
CA ALA A 170 16.74 -1.92 -0.12
C ALA A 170 17.05 -2.82 -1.33
N LEU A 171 16.03 -3.26 -2.09
CA LEU A 171 16.14 -4.18 -3.21
C LEU A 171 15.88 -3.47 -4.54
N ASP A 172 16.44 -4.01 -5.61
CA ASP A 172 16.11 -3.58 -6.96
C ASP A 172 14.67 -3.99 -7.34
N PRO A 173 14.06 -3.38 -8.39
CA PRO A 173 12.66 -3.62 -8.74
C PRO A 173 12.35 -5.08 -9.08
N GLU A 174 13.23 -5.78 -9.80
CA GLU A 174 13.02 -7.18 -10.19
C GLU A 174 13.06 -8.09 -8.96
N THR A 175 14.04 -7.90 -8.08
CA THR A 175 14.14 -8.64 -6.82
C THR A 175 12.94 -8.35 -5.93
N THR A 176 12.48 -7.09 -5.86
CA THR A 176 11.27 -6.70 -5.13
C THR A 176 10.06 -7.50 -5.60
N HIS A 177 9.79 -7.52 -6.91
CA HIS A 177 8.68 -8.28 -7.49
C HIS A 177 8.76 -9.77 -7.10
N ASN A 178 9.94 -10.38 -7.21
CA ASN A 178 10.17 -11.78 -6.84
C ASN A 178 9.93 -12.07 -5.35
N ILE A 179 10.25 -11.12 -4.45
CA ILE A 179 10.00 -11.25 -3.01
C ILE A 179 8.51 -11.09 -2.71
N LEU A 180 7.82 -10.18 -3.37
CA LEU A 180 6.38 -9.97 -3.22
C LEU A 180 5.58 -11.18 -3.69
N ALA A 181 5.92 -11.72 -4.85
CA ALA A 181 5.33 -12.96 -5.37
C ALA A 181 5.54 -14.14 -4.40
N LEU A 182 6.74 -14.26 -3.82
CA LEU A 182 7.04 -15.27 -2.80
C LEU A 182 6.17 -15.09 -1.55
N LEU A 183 6.03 -13.86 -1.02
CA LEU A 183 5.20 -13.59 0.14
C LEU A 183 3.72 -13.90 -0.12
N ARG A 184 3.20 -13.55 -1.30
CA ARG A 184 1.84 -13.88 -1.72
C ARG A 184 1.62 -15.39 -1.83
N ASP A 185 2.60 -16.11 -2.37
CA ASP A 185 2.58 -17.57 -2.49
C ASP A 185 2.60 -18.26 -1.12
N ILE A 186 3.44 -17.77 -0.20
CA ILE A 186 3.48 -18.25 1.19
C ILE A 186 2.13 -18.00 1.86
N ASN A 187 1.56 -16.78 1.77
CA ASN A 187 0.26 -16.47 2.34
C ASN A 187 -0.82 -17.43 1.83
N ARG A 188 -0.90 -17.66 0.52
CA ARG A 188 -1.88 -18.59 -0.10
C ARG A 188 -1.70 -20.04 0.37
N LYS A 189 -0.45 -20.51 0.48
CA LYS A 189 -0.14 -21.91 0.85
C LYS A 189 -0.31 -22.19 2.33
N THR A 190 -0.03 -21.21 3.19
CA THR A 190 0.01 -21.41 4.65
C THR A 190 -1.17 -20.79 5.38
N GLY A 191 -1.88 -19.84 4.77
CA GLY A 191 -2.94 -19.07 5.43
C GLY A 191 -2.42 -18.04 6.44
N VAL A 192 -1.10 -17.78 6.48
CA VAL A 192 -0.51 -16.79 7.38
C VAL A 192 -1.04 -15.39 7.07
N THR A 193 -1.44 -14.63 8.08
CA THR A 193 -1.83 -13.23 7.92
C THR A 193 -0.58 -12.39 7.76
N VAL A 194 -0.50 -11.57 6.71
CA VAL A 194 0.67 -10.73 6.44
C VAL A 194 0.32 -9.26 6.67
N VAL A 195 1.12 -8.56 7.47
CA VAL A 195 1.00 -7.10 7.66
C VAL A 195 2.27 -6.48 7.13
N MET A 196 2.14 -5.67 6.07
CA MET A 196 3.25 -5.02 5.39
C MET A 196 3.28 -3.53 5.66
N ILE A 197 4.42 -3.02 6.11
CA ILE A 197 4.69 -1.59 6.07
C ILE A 197 5.47 -1.28 4.81
N THR A 198 5.02 -0.29 4.08
CA THR A 198 5.74 0.24 2.94
C THR A 198 5.33 1.68 2.65
N HIS A 199 6.22 2.44 2.02
CA HIS A 199 5.90 3.71 1.37
C HIS A 199 5.79 3.56 -0.16
N GLN A 200 6.00 2.34 -0.69
CA GLN A 200 5.95 2.03 -2.12
C GLN A 200 4.53 1.58 -2.48
N MET A 201 3.82 2.42 -3.20
CA MET A 201 2.42 2.15 -3.61
C MET A 201 2.33 0.97 -4.59
N GLU A 202 3.38 0.74 -5.39
CA GLU A 202 3.50 -0.41 -6.29
C GLU A 202 3.43 -1.73 -5.53
N VAL A 203 4.11 -1.80 -4.37
CA VAL A 203 4.09 -2.96 -3.47
C VAL A 203 2.67 -3.23 -2.98
N VAL A 204 1.98 -2.17 -2.52
CA VAL A 204 0.60 -2.29 -2.04
C VAL A 204 -0.33 -2.80 -3.13
N ARG A 205 -0.25 -2.21 -4.31
CA ARG A 205 -1.06 -2.57 -5.48
C ARG A 205 -0.88 -4.04 -5.87
N GLU A 206 0.35 -4.54 -5.81
CA GLU A 206 0.70 -5.88 -6.26
C GLU A 206 0.21 -6.97 -5.31
N VAL A 207 0.34 -6.77 -3.99
CA VAL A 207 0.16 -7.88 -3.05
C VAL A 207 -0.87 -7.66 -1.94
N CYS A 208 -1.27 -6.43 -1.61
CA CYS A 208 -2.17 -6.20 -0.49
C CYS A 208 -3.64 -6.36 -0.89
N ASP A 209 -4.43 -7.03 -0.07
CA ASP A 209 -5.88 -7.16 -0.24
C ASP A 209 -6.58 -5.89 0.22
N ARG A 210 -6.19 -5.37 1.38
CA ARG A 210 -6.64 -4.10 1.97
C ARG A 210 -5.47 -3.28 2.47
N VAL A 211 -5.72 -2.00 2.68
CA VAL A 211 -4.71 -1.04 3.11
C VAL A 211 -5.28 -0.04 4.11
N ALA A 212 -4.46 0.34 5.08
CA ALA A 212 -4.69 1.50 5.95
C ALA A 212 -3.67 2.59 5.63
N VAL A 213 -4.15 3.80 5.50
CA VAL A 213 -3.32 4.99 5.31
C VAL A 213 -3.16 5.68 6.65
N LEU A 214 -1.92 5.81 7.10
CA LEU A 214 -1.55 6.56 8.31
C LEU A 214 -1.08 7.95 7.95
N SER A 215 -1.53 8.94 8.70
CA SER A 215 -1.02 10.31 8.65
C SER A 215 -1.01 10.90 10.05
N GLN A 216 0.10 11.51 10.46
CA GLN A 216 0.26 12.18 11.76
C GLN A 216 -0.18 11.34 12.98
N GLY A 217 0.07 10.02 12.92
CA GLY A 217 -0.28 9.08 13.99
C GLY A 217 -1.71 8.59 13.99
N GLU A 218 -2.52 8.94 13.00
CA GLU A 218 -3.92 8.53 12.86
C GLU A 218 -4.13 7.68 11.62
N VAL A 219 -5.13 6.79 11.64
CA VAL A 219 -5.62 6.10 10.44
C VAL A 219 -6.63 7.01 9.76
N VAL A 220 -6.26 7.56 8.60
CA VAL A 220 -7.08 8.51 7.86
C VAL A 220 -7.96 7.86 6.81
N GLU A 221 -7.57 6.67 6.34
CA GLU A 221 -8.36 5.89 5.37
C GLU A 221 -8.08 4.40 5.50
N VAL A 222 -9.11 3.56 5.35
CA VAL A 222 -9.00 2.08 5.26
C VAL A 222 -9.96 1.60 4.18
N GLY A 223 -9.48 0.73 3.30
CA GLY A 223 -10.31 0.15 2.25
C GLY A 223 -9.63 -1.03 1.57
N SER A 224 -10.32 -1.66 0.61
CA SER A 224 -9.65 -2.56 -0.31
C SER A 224 -8.61 -1.79 -1.13
N THR A 225 -7.54 -2.47 -1.54
CA THR A 225 -6.51 -1.85 -2.37
C THR A 225 -7.13 -1.20 -3.63
N ARG A 226 -8.12 -1.87 -4.23
CA ARG A 226 -8.83 -1.36 -5.42
C ARG A 226 -9.56 -0.04 -5.14
N GLU A 227 -10.33 0.03 -4.04
CA GLU A 227 -11.08 1.24 -3.65
C GLU A 227 -10.14 2.41 -3.37
N VAL A 228 -9.08 2.17 -2.58
CA VAL A 228 -8.12 3.22 -2.20
C VAL A 228 -7.36 3.77 -3.42
N PHE A 229 -7.07 2.94 -4.43
CA PHE A 229 -6.43 3.39 -5.66
C PHE A 229 -7.40 4.04 -6.64
N ALA A 230 -8.63 3.53 -6.75
CA ALA A 230 -9.62 4.04 -7.68
C ALA A 230 -10.29 5.35 -7.21
N GLN A 231 -10.62 5.42 -5.92
CA GLN A 231 -11.38 6.51 -5.31
C GLN A 231 -10.79 6.90 -3.95
N PRO A 232 -9.57 7.45 -3.90
CA PRO A 232 -8.96 7.89 -2.65
C PRO A 232 -9.78 9.02 -2.03
N ARG A 233 -10.21 8.83 -0.79
CA ARG A 233 -11.12 9.76 -0.09
C ARG A 233 -10.38 10.87 0.65
N HIS A 234 -9.21 10.55 1.22
CA HIS A 234 -8.42 11.50 1.99
C HIS A 234 -7.32 12.15 1.13
N ASP A 235 -7.01 13.44 1.37
CA ASP A 235 -6.02 14.18 0.57
C ASP A 235 -4.63 13.54 0.59
N VAL A 236 -4.19 13.03 1.74
CA VAL A 236 -2.92 12.31 1.86
C VAL A 236 -2.91 11.07 0.96
N THR A 237 -4.01 10.31 0.94
CA THR A 237 -4.16 9.13 0.07
C THR A 237 -4.11 9.54 -1.39
N ARG A 238 -4.85 10.60 -1.74
CA ARG A 238 -4.88 11.18 -3.09
C ARG A 238 -3.48 11.54 -3.58
N GLY A 239 -2.74 12.28 -2.76
CA GLY A 239 -1.36 12.65 -3.07
C GLY A 239 -0.43 11.44 -3.25
N MET A 240 -0.55 10.41 -2.41
CA MET A 240 0.26 9.19 -2.52
C MET A 240 -0.08 8.38 -3.78
N VAL A 241 -1.37 8.19 -4.07
CA VAL A 241 -1.82 7.47 -5.28
C VAL A 241 -1.40 8.23 -6.54
N SER A 242 -1.63 9.55 -6.59
CA SER A 242 -1.24 10.39 -7.73
C SER A 242 0.26 10.33 -8.00
N ALA A 243 1.08 10.41 -6.96
CA ALA A 243 2.54 10.32 -7.10
C ALA A 243 2.99 8.96 -7.64
N ALA A 244 2.39 7.87 -7.17
CA ALA A 244 2.74 6.51 -7.58
C ALA A 244 2.25 6.16 -9.00
N THR A 245 1.07 6.67 -9.37
CA THR A 245 0.50 6.39 -10.68
C THR A 245 0.93 7.42 -11.74
N ALA A 246 1.70 8.46 -11.36
CA ALA A 246 1.98 9.63 -12.21
C ALA A 246 0.70 10.11 -12.92
N SER A 247 -0.42 10.08 -12.19
CA SER A 247 -1.75 10.33 -12.74
C SER A 247 -2.11 11.81 -12.79
N ASP A 248 -1.24 12.69 -12.29
CA ASP A 248 -1.44 14.14 -12.40
C ASP A 248 -0.73 14.71 -13.63
N LEU A 249 -1.29 15.78 -14.18
CA LEU A 249 -0.65 16.54 -15.24
C LEU A 249 0.60 17.24 -14.69
N THR A 250 1.69 17.19 -15.45
CA THR A 250 2.87 18.01 -15.13
C THR A 250 2.54 19.49 -15.28
N ASP A 251 3.26 20.37 -14.57
CA ASP A 251 3.08 21.82 -14.67
C ASP A 251 3.21 22.30 -16.13
N ALA A 252 4.14 21.71 -16.90
CA ALA A 252 4.34 22.01 -18.31
C ALA A 252 3.12 21.58 -19.17
N THR A 253 2.59 20.38 -18.94
CA THR A 253 1.39 19.89 -19.64
C THR A 253 0.20 20.75 -19.28
N LEU A 254 0.02 21.09 -18.00
CA LEU A 254 -1.09 21.94 -17.55
C LEU A 254 -1.03 23.34 -18.19
N ALA A 255 0.17 23.95 -18.30
CA ALA A 255 0.36 25.23 -18.97
C ALA A 255 -0.05 25.15 -20.45
N ALA A 256 0.44 24.13 -21.18
CA ALA A 256 0.07 23.93 -22.58
C ALA A 256 -1.44 23.68 -22.76
N VAL A 257 -2.06 22.96 -21.85
CA VAL A 257 -3.53 22.73 -21.87
C VAL A 257 -4.28 24.04 -21.62
N LYS A 258 -3.84 24.88 -20.70
CA LYS A 258 -4.45 26.20 -20.44
C LYS A 258 -4.40 27.10 -21.67
N GLU A 259 -3.27 27.17 -22.36
CA GLU A 259 -3.14 27.89 -23.62
C GLU A 259 -4.11 27.35 -24.70
N ARG A 260 -4.19 26.01 -24.80
CA ARG A 260 -5.12 25.37 -25.73
C ARG A 260 -6.59 25.67 -25.42
N ILE A 261 -6.98 25.66 -24.13
CA ILE A 261 -8.34 26.03 -23.70
C ILE A 261 -8.65 27.48 -24.11
N ALA A 262 -7.73 28.42 -23.85
CA ALA A 262 -7.91 29.82 -24.21
C ALA A 262 -8.09 29.99 -25.72
N ALA A 263 -7.28 29.32 -26.54
CA ALA A 263 -7.38 29.33 -28.00
C ALA A 263 -8.70 28.74 -28.50
N LEU A 264 -9.16 27.61 -27.94
CA LEU A 264 -10.42 26.98 -28.31
C LEU A 264 -11.63 27.85 -27.93
N ALA A 265 -11.61 28.46 -26.74
CA ALA A 265 -12.66 29.38 -26.28
C ALA A 265 -12.76 30.64 -27.19
N ALA A 266 -11.61 31.17 -27.63
CA ALA A 266 -11.57 32.30 -28.55
C ALA A 266 -12.07 31.93 -29.96
N ALA A 267 -11.79 30.70 -30.42
CA ALA A 267 -12.19 30.24 -31.76
C ALA A 267 -13.69 29.99 -31.91
N LYS A 268 -14.38 29.58 -30.84
CA LYS A 268 -15.82 29.29 -30.83
C LYS A 268 -16.54 29.99 -29.66
N PRO A 269 -16.81 31.29 -29.77
CA PRO A 269 -17.54 32.01 -28.73
C PRO A 269 -18.91 31.39 -28.45
N GLY A 270 -19.25 31.20 -27.15
CA GLY A 270 -20.50 30.57 -26.71
C GLY A 270 -20.42 29.05 -26.46
N GLN A 271 -19.30 28.41 -26.79
CA GLN A 271 -19.03 27.04 -26.36
C GLN A 271 -18.28 27.03 -25.02
N ALA A 272 -18.59 26.03 -24.17
CA ALA A 272 -17.81 25.74 -23.00
C ALA A 272 -16.63 24.84 -23.38
N VAL A 273 -15.45 25.11 -22.83
CA VAL A 273 -14.30 24.23 -22.89
C VAL A 273 -13.92 23.87 -21.46
N ARG A 274 -13.93 22.59 -21.11
CA ARG A 274 -13.65 22.10 -19.77
C ARG A 274 -12.55 21.05 -19.80
N LEU A 275 -11.62 21.14 -18.84
CA LEU A 275 -10.66 20.08 -18.56
C LEU A 275 -11.24 19.19 -17.46
N LEU A 276 -11.49 17.94 -17.78
CA LEU A 276 -12.08 16.97 -16.88
C LEU A 276 -11.04 15.90 -16.54
N ARG A 277 -10.95 15.56 -15.23
CA ARG A 277 -10.28 14.37 -14.76
C ARG A 277 -11.33 13.30 -14.54
N LEU A 278 -11.15 12.15 -15.19
CA LEU A 278 -12.03 11.00 -15.10
C LEU A 278 -11.31 9.87 -14.38
N SER A 279 -11.88 9.38 -13.28
CA SER A 279 -11.40 8.17 -12.61
C SER A 279 -12.30 7.00 -12.98
N LEU A 280 -11.69 5.96 -13.54
CA LEU A 280 -12.37 4.83 -14.20
C LEU A 280 -12.03 3.53 -13.50
N THR A 281 -13.00 2.63 -13.39
CA THR A 281 -12.81 1.29 -12.81
C THR A 281 -13.52 0.22 -13.65
N GLY A 282 -12.93 -0.97 -13.73
CA GLY A 282 -13.53 -2.12 -14.39
C GLY A 282 -13.70 -1.95 -15.91
N THR A 283 -14.85 -2.32 -16.43
CA THR A 283 -15.16 -2.30 -17.88
C THR A 283 -15.15 -0.90 -18.46
N ASP A 284 -15.42 0.12 -17.67
CA ASP A 284 -15.43 1.50 -18.14
C ASP A 284 -14.02 2.02 -18.46
N ALA A 285 -12.99 1.48 -17.81
CA ALA A 285 -11.60 1.82 -18.13
C ALA A 285 -11.17 1.36 -19.53
N SER A 286 -11.85 0.38 -20.14
CA SER A 286 -11.58 -0.17 -21.47
C SER A 286 -12.66 0.13 -22.51
N GLY A 287 -13.71 0.86 -22.13
CA GLY A 287 -14.89 1.09 -22.96
C GLY A 287 -14.74 2.23 -23.98
N SER A 288 -15.71 2.35 -24.87
CA SER A 288 -15.80 3.38 -25.93
C SER A 288 -16.39 4.71 -25.47
N PHE A 289 -16.45 4.95 -24.13
CA PHE A 289 -17.22 6.07 -23.56
C PHE A 289 -16.82 7.45 -24.12
N LEU A 290 -15.55 7.69 -24.48
CA LEU A 290 -15.12 8.95 -25.11
C LEU A 290 -15.79 9.14 -26.48
N SER A 291 -15.91 8.04 -27.25
CA SER A 291 -16.63 8.05 -28.53
C SER A 291 -18.12 8.26 -28.33
N ASP A 292 -18.68 7.66 -27.26
CA ASP A 292 -20.11 7.81 -26.93
C ASP A 292 -20.41 9.25 -26.52
N LEU A 293 -19.56 9.89 -25.70
CA LEU A 293 -19.69 11.31 -25.35
C LEU A 293 -19.68 12.21 -26.58
N SER A 294 -18.75 11.97 -27.51
CA SER A 294 -18.66 12.76 -28.73
C SER A 294 -19.92 12.62 -29.60
N LYS A 295 -20.42 11.39 -29.76
CA LYS A 295 -21.60 11.13 -30.63
C LYS A 295 -22.92 11.51 -29.99
N GLN A 296 -23.11 11.17 -28.72
CA GLN A 296 -24.40 11.32 -28.01
C GLN A 296 -24.68 12.76 -27.60
N TYR A 297 -23.62 13.47 -27.16
CA TYR A 297 -23.74 14.84 -26.65
C TYR A 297 -23.21 15.89 -27.65
N SER A 298 -22.77 15.45 -28.83
CA SER A 298 -22.19 16.38 -29.86
C SER A 298 -21.04 17.21 -29.30
N LEU A 299 -20.19 16.59 -28.47
CA LEU A 299 -19.02 17.22 -27.91
C LEU A 299 -17.78 16.90 -28.74
N ASP A 300 -16.90 17.88 -28.85
CA ASP A 300 -15.54 17.66 -29.30
C ASP A 300 -14.70 17.26 -28.09
N VAL A 301 -14.25 15.98 -28.06
CA VAL A 301 -13.55 15.40 -26.92
C VAL A 301 -12.11 15.09 -27.28
N GLY A 302 -11.19 15.82 -26.68
CA GLY A 302 -9.75 15.64 -26.87
C GLY A 302 -9.10 14.94 -25.68
N LEU A 303 -8.41 13.82 -25.92
CA LEU A 303 -7.60 13.17 -24.90
C LEU A 303 -6.33 13.96 -24.66
N VAL A 304 -6.07 14.35 -23.41
CA VAL A 304 -4.83 15.02 -22.97
C VAL A 304 -3.82 14.00 -22.46
N GLN A 305 -4.26 13.17 -21.54
CA GLN A 305 -3.47 12.10 -20.95
C GLN A 305 -4.39 10.98 -20.51
N ALA A 306 -3.94 9.73 -20.64
CA ALA A 306 -4.62 8.58 -20.04
C ALA A 306 -3.59 7.63 -19.46
N ARG A 307 -3.94 7.05 -18.32
CA ARG A 307 -3.22 5.95 -17.73
C ARG A 307 -4.22 4.93 -17.22
N VAL A 308 -4.09 3.71 -17.68
CA VAL A 308 -4.93 2.58 -17.23
C VAL A 308 -3.99 1.48 -16.77
N GLU A 309 -4.22 0.95 -15.59
CA GLU A 309 -3.43 -0.09 -14.97
C GLU A 309 -4.34 -1.22 -14.50
N ASP A 310 -3.82 -2.44 -14.49
CA ASP A 310 -4.48 -3.56 -13.86
C ASP A 310 -4.14 -3.61 -12.38
N ILE A 311 -5.16 -3.57 -11.52
CA ILE A 311 -5.03 -3.74 -10.08
C ILE A 311 -5.80 -5.00 -9.69
N GLN A 312 -5.06 -6.10 -9.55
CA GLN A 312 -5.62 -7.41 -9.15
C GLN A 312 -6.76 -7.88 -10.07
N GLY A 313 -6.56 -7.79 -11.39
CA GLY A 313 -7.53 -8.22 -12.41
C GLY A 313 -8.66 -7.23 -12.66
N VAL A 314 -8.56 -6.01 -12.14
CA VAL A 314 -9.50 -4.92 -12.42
C VAL A 314 -8.75 -3.75 -13.03
N ALA A 315 -9.17 -3.29 -14.22
CA ALA A 315 -8.63 -2.10 -14.83
C ALA A 315 -9.03 -0.86 -14.00
N VAL A 316 -8.05 -0.08 -13.59
CA VAL A 316 -8.23 1.22 -12.90
C VAL A 316 -7.49 2.26 -13.71
N GLY A 317 -8.14 3.38 -14.01
CA GLY A 317 -7.54 4.39 -14.86
C GLY A 317 -7.87 5.81 -14.45
N THR A 318 -6.97 6.72 -14.79
CA THR A 318 -7.21 8.17 -14.76
C THR A 318 -7.01 8.71 -16.16
N MET A 319 -7.97 9.51 -16.62
CA MET A 319 -7.89 10.19 -17.91
C MET A 319 -8.15 11.68 -17.74
N PHE A 320 -7.37 12.50 -18.45
CA PHE A 320 -7.61 13.91 -18.59
C PHE A 320 -8.13 14.18 -19.99
N VAL A 321 -9.30 14.75 -20.07
CA VAL A 321 -9.98 15.03 -21.35
C VAL A 321 -10.40 16.50 -21.42
N LEU A 322 -10.25 17.08 -22.61
CA LEU A 322 -10.84 18.38 -22.95
C LEU A 322 -12.20 18.12 -23.60
N ALA A 323 -13.28 18.60 -22.97
CA ALA A 323 -14.62 18.55 -23.50
C ALA A 323 -15.02 19.96 -24.00
N GLN A 324 -15.36 20.07 -25.28
CA GLN A 324 -15.80 21.32 -25.89
C GLN A 324 -17.18 21.14 -26.52
N GLY A 325 -18.10 22.06 -26.23
CA GLY A 325 -19.45 22.06 -26.79
C GLY A 325 -20.37 23.06 -26.14
N ALA A 326 -21.68 22.93 -26.40
CA ALA A 326 -22.69 23.77 -25.76
C ALA A 326 -22.62 23.56 -24.21
N PRO A 327 -22.73 24.61 -23.38
CA PRO A 327 -22.64 24.49 -21.93
C PRO A 327 -23.59 23.44 -21.33
N ALA A 328 -24.81 23.35 -21.82
CA ALA A 328 -25.78 22.34 -21.40
C ALA A 328 -25.33 20.92 -21.74
N ALA A 329 -24.81 20.71 -22.94
CA ALA A 329 -24.32 19.39 -23.40
C ALA A 329 -23.12 18.89 -22.57
N VAL A 330 -22.21 19.79 -22.19
CA VAL A 330 -21.10 19.45 -21.29
C VAL A 330 -21.61 19.03 -19.91
N LYS A 331 -22.57 19.76 -19.35
CA LYS A 331 -23.20 19.43 -18.05
C LYS A 331 -23.92 18.08 -18.11
N ASP A 332 -24.70 17.82 -19.18
CA ASP A 332 -25.42 16.56 -19.34
C ASP A 332 -24.45 15.36 -19.51
N ALA A 333 -23.34 15.59 -20.22
CA ALA A 333 -22.29 14.58 -20.37
C ALA A 333 -21.61 14.24 -19.03
N ILE A 334 -21.30 15.24 -18.19
CA ILE A 334 -20.75 15.03 -16.85
C ILE A 334 -21.74 14.23 -15.99
N ALA A 335 -23.03 14.60 -15.99
CA ALA A 335 -24.06 13.86 -15.26
C ALA A 335 -24.19 12.40 -15.73
N ALA A 336 -24.10 12.16 -17.03
CA ALA A 336 -24.14 10.81 -17.58
C ALA A 336 -22.92 9.95 -17.21
N LEU A 337 -21.74 10.55 -17.17
CA LEU A 337 -20.52 9.86 -16.67
C LEU A 337 -20.66 9.48 -15.20
N THR A 338 -21.13 10.40 -14.36
CA THR A 338 -21.35 10.16 -12.94
C THR A 338 -22.39 9.05 -12.71
N ALA A 339 -23.45 8.99 -13.53
CA ALA A 339 -24.45 7.92 -13.48
C ALA A 339 -23.89 6.53 -13.89
N ARG A 340 -22.72 6.45 -14.49
CA ARG A 340 -21.98 5.22 -14.84
C ARG A 340 -20.87 4.91 -13.85
N ASP A 341 -20.90 5.43 -12.61
CA ASP A 341 -19.88 5.29 -11.57
C ASP A 341 -18.48 5.81 -11.97
N ILE A 342 -18.41 6.69 -12.98
CA ILE A 342 -17.18 7.40 -13.34
C ILE A 342 -17.08 8.65 -12.47
N THR A 343 -16.05 8.75 -11.64
CA THR A 343 -15.80 9.98 -10.90
C THR A 343 -15.27 11.06 -11.85
N VAL A 344 -15.97 12.19 -11.91
CA VAL A 344 -15.62 13.34 -12.77
C VAL A 344 -15.24 14.50 -11.88
N GLU A 345 -14.02 15.02 -12.08
CA GLU A 345 -13.53 16.23 -11.44
C GLU A 345 -13.26 17.29 -12.52
N GLU A 346 -13.86 18.46 -12.40
CA GLU A 346 -13.55 19.61 -13.26
C GLU A 346 -12.31 20.32 -12.72
N ILE A 347 -11.27 20.46 -13.55
CA ILE A 347 -10.05 21.17 -13.15
C ILE A 347 -10.27 22.66 -13.42
N ALA A 348 -10.33 23.44 -12.33
CA ALA A 348 -10.60 24.87 -12.38
C ALA A 348 -9.49 25.67 -13.08
N HIS A 349 -9.89 26.71 -13.82
CA HIS A 349 -9.02 27.51 -14.69
C HIS A 349 -8.25 28.63 -13.98
N GLU A 350 -8.62 28.98 -12.74
CA GLU A 350 -8.14 30.19 -12.05
C GLU A 350 -7.30 29.91 -10.83
N SER A 351 -6.16 30.58 -10.78
CA SER A 351 -5.13 30.74 -9.72
C SER A 351 -4.02 29.70 -9.59
N ALA A 352 -2.82 30.18 -9.92
CA ALA A 352 -1.57 29.42 -10.01
C ALA A 352 -0.81 29.24 -8.69
N THR A 353 -1.45 29.31 -7.50
CA THR A 353 -0.74 29.32 -6.23
C THR A 353 -1.15 28.25 -5.21
N ASP A 354 -2.22 27.51 -5.47
CA ASP A 354 -2.64 26.46 -4.51
C ASP A 354 -3.03 25.18 -5.29
N ARG A 355 -2.25 24.12 -5.16
CA ARG A 355 -2.54 22.82 -5.78
C ARG A 355 -3.86 22.19 -5.28
N SER A 356 -4.33 22.59 -4.11
CA SER A 356 -5.62 22.13 -3.54
C SER A 356 -6.83 22.80 -4.22
N ALA A 357 -6.64 23.94 -4.90
CA ALA A 357 -7.71 24.69 -5.56
C ALA A 357 -8.06 24.22 -6.97
N TYR A 358 -7.37 23.20 -7.51
CA TYR A 358 -7.63 22.69 -8.86
C TYR A 358 -8.81 21.73 -8.97
N TYR A 359 -9.35 21.28 -7.85
CA TYR A 359 -10.39 20.27 -7.80
C TYR A 359 -11.68 20.84 -7.18
N VAL A 360 -12.69 21.09 -8.00
CA VAL A 360 -14.05 21.38 -7.55
C VAL A 360 -14.88 20.13 -7.83
N ALA A 361 -15.41 19.51 -6.76
CA ALA A 361 -16.34 18.39 -6.90
C ALA A 361 -17.59 18.85 -7.67
N ALA A 362 -17.98 18.10 -8.68
CA ALA A 362 -19.20 18.33 -9.45
C ALA A 362 -20.44 17.88 -8.69
#